data_1134e25c061437502c05e8cc9bdd7cd2
#
_entry.id   1134e25c061437502c05e8cc9bdd7cd2
#
_cell.length_a   1.000
_cell.length_b   1.000
_cell.length_c   1.000
_cell.angle_alpha   90.00
_cell.angle_beta   90.00
_cell.angle_gamma   90.00
#
_symmetry.space_group_name_H-M   'P 1'
#
loop_
_entity.id
_entity.type
_entity.pdbx_description
1 polymer ?
#
loop_
_entity_poly.entity_id
_entity_poly.type
_entity_poly.pdbx_seq_one_letter_code
_entity_poly.pdbx_strand_id
1 'polypeptide(L)'
;VGSEMFIRDSICIDQSEPWHKPFREYLLRIIDLDEKKPDFYELDITICLQSMWRLLLEHITYEPQASRENSLEYDRIKKILSYIEENYQNKITLNDIAGHIHLCESECTRLFKRHMNTTLFAFLQEYRIERSLEFLQDDQPVSAVADKAGFSDPNYYSKVFAKIKGCSPREYRNHRF
;
A
#
# COMPACT_ATOMS: atom_id res chain seq x y z
N VAL A 1 -13.71 5.89 1.81
CA VAL A 1 -13.42 4.51 1.43
C VAL A 1 -11.92 4.44 1.36
N GLY A 2 -11.32 3.82 2.38
CA GLY A 2 -9.90 3.86 2.64
C GLY A 2 -9.09 3.21 1.52
N SER A 3 -7.93 3.76 1.30
CA SER A 3 -6.87 3.15 0.53
C SER A 3 -6.51 1.81 1.18
N GLU A 4 -6.95 0.72 0.58
CA GLU A 4 -6.36 -0.58 0.83
C GLU A 4 -4.94 -0.53 0.30
N MET A 5 -4.05 -0.03 1.13
CA MET A 5 -2.64 0.02 0.83
C MET A 5 -2.06 -1.37 1.05
N PHE A 6 -1.78 -2.00 -0.03
CA PHE A 6 -0.92 -3.12 -0.38
C PHE A 6 -0.09 -3.73 0.75
N ILE A 7 -0.69 -4.61 1.50
CA ILE A 7 0.06 -5.64 2.20
C ILE A 7 -0.37 -6.96 1.57
N ARG A 8 0.45 -7.53 0.71
CA ARG A 8 0.20 -8.85 0.17
C ARG A 8 0.77 -9.97 1.04
N ASP A 9 0.96 -9.72 2.27
CA ASP A 9 0.82 -10.72 3.31
C ASP A 9 -0.54 -10.50 3.96
N SER A 10 -1.60 -10.50 3.13
CA SER A 10 -2.97 -10.52 3.64
C SER A 10 -3.16 -11.88 4.29
N ILE A 11 -3.14 -11.88 5.60
CA ILE A 11 -3.57 -13.02 6.39
C ILE A 11 -5.08 -13.11 6.21
N CYS A 12 -5.53 -14.01 5.34
CA CYS A 12 -6.94 -14.37 5.26
C CYS A 12 -7.28 -15.24 6.46
N ILE A 13 -8.01 -14.69 7.41
CA ILE A 13 -8.56 -15.45 8.52
C ILE A 13 -9.88 -16.03 8.05
N ASP A 14 -9.93 -17.35 7.83
CA ASP A 14 -11.16 -18.03 7.46
C ASP A 14 -12.17 -17.95 8.63
N GLN A 15 -13.45 -17.78 8.32
CA GLN A 15 -14.52 -17.73 9.32
C GLN A 15 -14.68 -19.07 10.07
N SER A 16 -14.19 -20.16 9.52
CA SER A 16 -14.17 -21.48 10.15
C SER A 16 -13.12 -21.62 11.26
N GLU A 17 -12.12 -20.73 11.30
CA GLU A 17 -11.06 -20.75 12.30
C GLU A 17 -11.57 -20.33 13.68
N PRO A 18 -11.26 -21.09 14.76
CA PRO A 18 -11.75 -20.80 16.11
C PRO A 18 -11.38 -19.40 16.62
N TRP A 19 -10.28 -18.85 16.16
CA TRP A 19 -9.75 -17.55 16.57
C TRP A 19 -10.25 -16.36 15.73
N HIS A 20 -11.00 -16.63 14.65
CA HIS A 20 -11.66 -15.58 13.84
C HIS A 20 -12.59 -14.71 14.70
N LYS A 21 -13.41 -15.34 15.55
CA LYS A 21 -14.37 -14.62 16.38
C LYS A 21 -13.71 -13.65 17.37
N PRO A 22 -12.78 -14.07 18.23
CA PRO A 22 -12.09 -13.14 19.13
C PRO A 22 -11.28 -12.08 18.40
N PHE A 23 -10.66 -12.39 17.25
CA PHE A 23 -9.96 -11.40 16.45
C PHE A 23 -10.89 -10.30 15.93
N ARG A 24 -12.07 -10.67 15.42
CA ARG A 24 -13.09 -9.74 14.98
C ARG A 24 -13.65 -8.90 16.14
N GLU A 25 -13.82 -9.48 17.31
CA GLU A 25 -14.30 -8.76 18.50
C GLU A 25 -13.35 -7.65 18.90
N TYR A 26 -12.03 -7.88 18.87
CA TYR A 26 -11.02 -6.83 19.11
C TYR A 26 -11.07 -5.73 18.05
N LEU A 27 -11.24 -6.07 16.77
CA LEU A 27 -11.39 -5.06 15.71
C LEU A 27 -12.61 -4.16 15.95
N LEU A 28 -13.76 -4.76 16.24
CA LEU A 28 -14.99 -4.00 16.51
C LEU A 28 -14.84 -3.13 17.76
N ARG A 29 -14.14 -3.62 18.78
CA ARG A 29 -13.86 -2.85 20.00
C ARG A 29 -12.96 -1.66 19.73
N ILE A 30 -11.93 -1.80 18.88
CA ILE A 30 -11.08 -0.67 18.48
C ILE A 30 -11.90 0.42 17.79
N ILE A 31 -12.80 0.04 16.87
CA ILE A 31 -13.68 0.99 16.18
C ILE A 31 -14.57 1.73 17.18
N ASP A 32 -15.22 1.00 18.09
CA ASP A 32 -16.10 1.58 19.11
C ASP A 32 -15.34 2.55 20.06
N LEU A 33 -14.12 2.18 20.45
CA LEU A 33 -13.24 3.03 21.28
C LEU A 33 -12.82 4.31 20.56
N ASP A 34 -12.48 4.22 19.26
CA ASP A 34 -12.09 5.40 18.47
C ASP A 34 -13.28 6.33 18.19
N GLU A 35 -14.48 5.78 18.02
CA GLU A 35 -15.70 6.59 17.87
C GLU A 35 -16.13 7.29 19.17
N LYS A 36 -16.10 6.60 20.30
CA LYS A 36 -16.62 7.09 21.57
C LYS A 36 -15.60 7.87 22.40
N LYS A 37 -14.32 7.61 22.20
CA LYS A 37 -13.18 8.23 22.90
C LYS A 37 -13.37 8.36 24.41
N PRO A 38 -13.68 7.27 25.15
CA PRO A 38 -13.75 7.30 26.61
C PRO A 38 -12.38 7.59 27.21
N ASP A 39 -12.33 7.88 28.52
CA ASP A 39 -11.08 8.05 29.23
C ASP A 39 -10.16 6.83 29.01
N PHE A 40 -8.89 7.08 28.70
CA PHE A 40 -7.85 6.06 28.40
C PHE A 40 -8.10 5.21 27.15
N TYR A 41 -8.94 5.63 26.20
CA TYR A 41 -9.25 4.86 24.96
C TYR A 41 -8.00 4.47 24.17
N GLU A 42 -6.97 5.30 24.13
CA GLU A 42 -5.71 5.01 23.43
C GLU A 42 -4.98 3.81 24.06
N LEU A 43 -5.02 3.69 25.37
CA LEU A 43 -4.46 2.55 26.09
C LEU A 43 -5.27 1.28 25.81
N ASP A 44 -6.60 1.38 25.84
CA ASP A 44 -7.49 0.26 25.54
C ASP A 44 -7.33 -0.22 24.08
N ILE A 45 -7.17 0.70 23.12
CA ILE A 45 -6.82 0.36 21.73
C ILE A 45 -5.49 -0.40 21.68
N THR A 46 -4.49 0.07 22.40
CA THR A 46 -3.17 -0.59 22.46
C THR A 46 -3.28 -2.04 22.98
N ILE A 47 -4.07 -2.25 24.05
CA ILE A 47 -4.34 -3.57 24.61
C ILE A 47 -5.04 -4.48 23.57
N CYS A 48 -6.03 -3.95 22.86
CA CYS A 48 -6.71 -4.70 21.80
C CYS A 48 -5.74 -5.10 20.67
N LEU A 49 -4.90 -4.17 20.22
CA LEU A 49 -3.89 -4.45 19.19
C LEU A 49 -2.89 -5.51 19.63
N GLN A 50 -2.39 -5.45 20.87
CA GLN A 50 -1.48 -6.46 21.41
C GLN A 50 -2.16 -7.85 21.51
N SER A 51 -3.43 -7.87 21.89
CA SER A 51 -4.22 -9.12 21.96
C SER A 51 -4.43 -9.74 20.59
N MET A 52 -4.74 -8.90 19.58
CA MET A 52 -4.83 -9.34 18.18
C MET A 52 -3.49 -9.87 17.68
N TRP A 53 -2.38 -9.17 17.97
CA TRP A 53 -1.05 -9.61 17.59
C TRP A 53 -0.69 -10.96 18.21
N ARG A 54 -1.03 -11.17 19.48
CA ARG A 54 -0.84 -12.45 20.16
C ARG A 54 -1.62 -13.57 19.47
N LEU A 55 -2.91 -13.34 19.15
CA LEU A 55 -3.71 -14.31 18.40
C LEU A 55 -3.08 -14.68 17.06
N LEU A 56 -2.57 -13.68 16.33
CA LEU A 56 -1.86 -13.94 15.08
C LEU A 56 -0.63 -14.82 15.29
N LEU A 57 0.19 -14.52 16.29
CA LEU A 57 1.40 -15.30 16.58
C LEU A 57 1.11 -16.72 17.07
N GLU A 58 0.00 -16.93 17.79
CA GLU A 58 -0.41 -18.25 18.29
C GLU A 58 -0.97 -19.17 17.19
N HIS A 59 -1.61 -18.58 16.16
CA HIS A 59 -2.35 -19.35 15.16
C HIS A 59 -1.75 -19.29 13.76
N ILE A 60 -0.91 -18.30 13.48
CA ILE A 60 -0.13 -18.31 12.25
C ILE A 60 1.06 -19.22 12.45
N THR A 61 0.89 -20.49 12.09
CA THR A 61 2.03 -21.36 11.85
C THR A 61 2.74 -20.80 10.61
N TYR A 62 3.86 -20.12 10.84
CA TYR A 62 4.79 -19.85 9.77
C TYR A 62 5.30 -21.21 9.28
N GLU A 63 4.62 -21.78 8.30
CA GLU A 63 5.18 -22.90 7.56
C GLU A 63 6.33 -22.36 6.70
N PRO A 64 7.59 -22.72 6.99
CA PRO A 64 8.71 -22.35 6.14
C PRO A 64 8.75 -23.13 4.82
N GLN A 65 7.62 -23.64 4.38
CA GLN A 65 7.42 -24.33 3.10
C GLN A 65 6.79 -23.43 2.02
N ALA A 66 7.17 -22.16 1.99
CA ALA A 66 7.23 -21.54 0.68
C ALA A 66 8.38 -22.24 -0.06
N SER A 67 8.05 -23.06 -1.06
CA SER A 67 9.04 -23.67 -1.95
C SER A 67 10.11 -22.63 -2.31
N ARG A 68 11.35 -23.05 -2.60
CA ARG A 68 12.43 -22.14 -3.04
C ARG A 68 12.00 -21.19 -4.16
N GLU A 69 11.02 -21.60 -4.97
CA GLU A 69 10.39 -20.80 -6.01
C GLU A 69 9.60 -19.60 -5.45
N ASN A 70 8.79 -19.80 -4.41
CA ASN A 70 8.08 -18.69 -3.76
C ASN A 70 9.04 -17.70 -3.11
N SER A 71 10.11 -18.17 -2.46
CA SER A 71 11.15 -17.30 -1.90
C SER A 71 11.80 -16.42 -2.96
N LEU A 72 12.15 -17.00 -4.12
CA LEU A 72 12.74 -16.25 -5.24
C LEU A 72 11.76 -15.24 -5.85
N GLU A 73 10.47 -15.58 -5.94
CA GLU A 73 9.44 -14.66 -6.41
C GLU A 73 9.25 -13.48 -5.44
N TYR A 74 9.22 -13.74 -4.14
CA TYR A 74 9.17 -12.69 -3.10
C TYR A 74 10.39 -11.77 -3.16
N ASP A 75 11.58 -12.30 -3.32
CA ASP A 75 12.81 -11.50 -3.44
C ASP A 75 12.77 -10.63 -4.71
N ARG A 76 12.22 -11.14 -5.80
CA ARG A 76 12.03 -10.36 -7.02
C ARG A 76 11.00 -9.24 -6.83
N ILE A 77 9.87 -9.51 -6.15
CA ILE A 77 8.88 -8.47 -5.84
C ILE A 77 9.50 -7.39 -4.94
N LYS A 78 10.24 -7.74 -3.91
CA LYS A 78 10.95 -6.77 -3.07
C LYS A 78 11.88 -5.89 -3.89
N LYS A 79 12.67 -6.47 -4.80
CA LYS A 79 13.54 -5.72 -5.71
C LYS A 79 12.78 -4.77 -6.63
N ILE A 80 11.61 -5.19 -7.16
CA ILE A 80 10.75 -4.30 -7.96
C ILE A 80 10.28 -3.11 -7.13
N LEU A 81 9.80 -3.37 -5.90
CA LEU A 81 9.30 -2.32 -5.02
C LEU A 81 10.42 -1.34 -4.63
N SER A 82 11.60 -1.82 -4.23
CA SER A 82 12.77 -0.97 -3.95
C SER A 82 13.18 -0.15 -5.17
N TYR A 83 13.18 -0.75 -6.37
CA TYR A 83 13.50 -0.03 -7.60
C TYR A 83 12.51 1.10 -7.88
N ILE A 84 11.21 0.86 -7.67
CA ILE A 84 10.17 1.90 -7.80
C ILE A 84 10.40 3.00 -6.77
N GLU A 85 10.65 2.67 -5.51
CA GLU A 85 10.88 3.61 -4.43
C GLU A 85 12.08 4.53 -4.70
N GLU A 86 13.17 3.98 -5.20
CA GLU A 86 14.39 4.73 -5.53
C GLU A 86 14.26 5.58 -6.79
N ASN A 87 13.38 5.19 -7.73
CA ASN A 87 13.34 5.77 -9.08
C ASN A 87 12.01 6.40 -9.48
N TYR A 88 10.97 6.42 -8.62
CA TYR A 88 9.62 6.84 -9.00
C TYR A 88 9.53 8.22 -9.62
N GLN A 89 10.42 9.14 -9.29
CA GLN A 89 10.48 10.49 -9.85
C GLN A 89 10.96 10.52 -11.30
N ASN A 90 11.67 9.50 -11.73
CA ASN A 90 12.26 9.38 -13.06
C ASN A 90 11.32 8.64 -14.02
N LYS A 91 11.63 8.70 -15.31
CA LYS A 91 10.96 7.86 -16.30
C LYS A 91 11.36 6.40 -16.08
N ILE A 92 10.41 5.56 -15.69
CA ILE A 92 10.58 4.12 -15.52
C ILE A 92 9.90 3.41 -16.68
N THR A 93 10.61 2.49 -17.34
CA THR A 93 10.05 1.59 -18.35
C THR A 93 9.93 0.16 -17.79
N LEU A 94 9.09 -0.65 -18.43
CA LEU A 94 8.98 -2.06 -18.06
C LEU A 94 10.30 -2.80 -18.26
N ASN A 95 11.05 -2.44 -19.29
CA ASN A 95 12.36 -3.02 -19.60
C ASN A 95 13.38 -2.73 -18.47
N ASP A 96 13.36 -1.52 -17.90
CA ASP A 96 14.27 -1.16 -16.79
C ASP A 96 14.01 -2.05 -15.58
N ILE A 97 12.75 -2.24 -15.21
CA ILE A 97 12.38 -3.07 -14.06
C ILE A 97 12.64 -4.55 -14.34
N ALA A 98 12.27 -5.05 -15.51
CA ALA A 98 12.48 -6.44 -15.90
C ALA A 98 13.98 -6.78 -15.93
N GLY A 99 14.81 -5.87 -16.48
CA GLY A 99 16.27 -5.99 -16.47
C GLY A 99 16.85 -6.02 -15.06
N HIS A 100 16.33 -5.19 -14.15
CA HIS A 100 16.79 -5.14 -12.76
C HIS A 100 16.59 -6.47 -11.99
N ILE A 101 15.55 -7.23 -12.33
CA ILE A 101 15.25 -8.52 -11.70
C ILE A 101 15.63 -9.73 -12.57
N HIS A 102 16.32 -9.50 -13.69
CA HIS A 102 16.76 -10.52 -14.64
C HIS A 102 15.60 -11.40 -15.18
N LEU A 103 14.49 -10.78 -15.54
CA LEU A 103 13.36 -11.42 -16.19
C LEU A 103 13.04 -10.73 -17.53
N CYS A 104 12.31 -11.43 -18.41
CA CYS A 104 11.68 -10.76 -19.55
C CYS A 104 10.46 -9.94 -19.10
N GLU A 105 10.06 -8.95 -19.90
CA GLU A 105 8.95 -8.04 -19.58
C GLU A 105 7.62 -8.77 -19.32
N SER A 106 7.35 -9.83 -20.07
CA SER A 106 6.12 -10.63 -19.92
C SER A 106 6.09 -11.39 -18.58
N GLU A 107 7.22 -11.96 -18.17
CA GLU A 107 7.35 -12.64 -16.87
C GLU A 107 7.28 -11.66 -15.71
N CYS A 108 7.95 -10.51 -15.83
CA CYS A 108 7.90 -9.43 -14.85
C CYS A 108 6.45 -8.95 -14.64
N THR A 109 5.71 -8.69 -15.71
CA THR A 109 4.31 -8.27 -15.66
C THR A 109 3.42 -9.32 -15.00
N ARG A 110 3.59 -10.60 -15.37
CA ARG A 110 2.81 -11.71 -14.83
C ARG A 110 3.12 -11.93 -13.35
N LEU A 111 4.39 -11.91 -12.98
CA LEU A 111 4.86 -12.01 -11.59
C LEU A 111 4.25 -10.89 -10.74
N PHE A 112 4.40 -9.65 -11.17
CA PHE A 112 3.90 -8.50 -10.43
C PHE A 112 2.37 -8.55 -10.26
N LYS A 113 1.62 -8.81 -11.34
CA LYS A 113 0.16 -8.90 -11.30
C LYS A 113 -0.32 -10.04 -10.38
N ARG A 114 0.35 -11.19 -10.38
CA ARG A 114 0.03 -12.33 -9.51
C ARG A 114 0.24 -12.00 -8.04
N HIS A 115 1.34 -11.30 -7.72
CA HIS A 115 1.71 -10.99 -6.35
C HIS A 115 1.06 -9.70 -5.81
N MET A 116 0.83 -8.71 -6.63
CA MET A 116 0.31 -7.41 -6.20
C MET A 116 -1.15 -7.17 -6.58
N ASN A 117 -1.78 -8.10 -7.31
CA ASN A 117 -3.15 -8.03 -7.82
C ASN A 117 -3.47 -6.75 -8.61
N THR A 118 -2.45 -6.04 -9.07
CA THR A 118 -2.54 -4.81 -9.88
C THR A 118 -1.44 -4.81 -10.94
N THR A 119 -1.53 -3.91 -11.92
CA THR A 119 -0.46 -3.75 -12.90
C THR A 119 0.67 -2.89 -12.32
N LEU A 120 1.90 -3.12 -12.78
CA LEU A 120 3.08 -2.38 -12.34
C LEU A 120 2.94 -0.87 -12.53
N PHE A 121 2.39 -0.43 -13.67
CA PHE A 121 2.19 1.00 -13.91
C PHE A 121 1.03 1.60 -13.12
N ALA A 122 -0.03 0.85 -12.84
CA ALA A 122 -1.08 1.30 -11.94
C ALA A 122 -0.53 1.50 -10.53
N PHE A 123 0.26 0.56 -10.05
CA PHE A 123 0.97 0.67 -8.77
C PHE A 123 1.91 1.89 -8.74
N LEU A 124 2.74 2.09 -9.78
CA LEU A 124 3.63 3.24 -9.86
C LEU A 124 2.85 4.57 -9.82
N GLN A 125 1.70 4.66 -10.49
CA GLN A 125 0.86 5.85 -10.45
C GLN A 125 0.32 6.10 -9.04
N GLU A 126 -0.21 5.08 -8.37
CA GLU A 126 -0.68 5.18 -6.99
C GLU A 126 0.44 5.60 -6.05
N TYR A 127 1.61 4.98 -6.15
CA TYR A 127 2.78 5.33 -5.37
C TYR A 127 3.18 6.80 -5.55
N ARG A 128 3.23 7.29 -6.80
CA ARG A 128 3.51 8.69 -7.12
C ARG A 128 2.47 9.66 -6.53
N ILE A 129 1.19 9.29 -6.57
CA ILE A 129 0.12 10.10 -5.96
C ILE A 129 0.30 10.16 -4.44
N GLU A 130 0.57 9.04 -3.78
CA GLU A 130 0.82 9.04 -2.33
C GLU A 130 2.02 9.92 -1.96
N ARG A 131 3.14 9.77 -2.67
CA ARG A 131 4.34 10.62 -2.45
C ARG A 131 4.08 12.09 -2.76
N SER A 132 3.20 12.41 -3.71
CA SER A 132 2.85 13.79 -4.03
C SER A 132 2.12 14.53 -2.91
N LEU A 133 1.49 13.81 -1.97
CA LEU A 133 0.78 14.42 -0.84
C LEU A 133 1.72 15.22 0.07
N GLU A 134 2.98 14.77 0.21
CA GLU A 134 4.01 15.49 0.97
C GLU A 134 4.32 16.84 0.32
N PHE A 135 4.42 16.87 -1.01
CA PHE A 135 4.71 18.10 -1.78
C PHE A 135 3.51 19.03 -1.88
N LEU A 136 2.29 18.53 -1.71
CA LEU A 136 1.07 19.33 -1.71
C LEU A 136 0.91 20.19 -0.43
N GLN A 137 1.64 19.86 0.64
CA GLN A 137 1.62 20.63 1.88
C GLN A 137 2.31 21.98 1.72
N ASP A 138 3.30 22.07 0.83
CA ASP A 138 3.96 23.30 0.48
C ASP A 138 3.06 24.12 -0.45
N ASP A 139 3.08 25.45 -0.35
CA ASP A 139 2.33 26.35 -1.24
C ASP A 139 2.96 26.44 -2.65
N GLN A 140 3.17 25.28 -3.26
CA GLN A 140 3.77 25.15 -4.58
C GLN A 140 2.68 24.99 -5.66
N PRO A 141 2.95 25.46 -6.90
CA PRO A 141 2.06 25.18 -8.03
C PRO A 141 1.85 23.68 -8.23
N VAL A 142 0.62 23.27 -8.57
CA VAL A 142 0.29 21.86 -8.84
C VAL A 142 1.17 21.25 -9.92
N SER A 143 1.63 22.07 -10.89
CA SER A 143 2.59 21.64 -11.93
C SER A 143 3.96 21.24 -11.34
N ALA A 144 4.45 21.99 -10.37
CA ALA A 144 5.72 21.65 -9.69
C ALA A 144 5.58 20.40 -8.83
N VAL A 145 4.43 20.21 -8.18
CA VAL A 145 4.13 18.97 -7.44
C VAL A 145 4.09 17.77 -8.37
N ALA A 146 3.43 17.91 -9.54
CA ALA A 146 3.38 16.85 -10.55
C ALA A 146 4.78 16.42 -11.01
N ASP A 147 5.63 17.40 -11.33
CA ASP A 147 7.01 17.15 -11.77
C ASP A 147 7.82 16.43 -10.68
N LYS A 148 7.82 16.93 -9.44
CA LYS A 148 8.48 16.28 -8.29
C LYS A 148 7.99 14.87 -8.03
N ALA A 149 6.71 14.59 -8.30
CA ALA A 149 6.12 13.26 -8.16
C ALA A 149 6.41 12.34 -9.38
N GLY A 150 7.13 12.82 -10.39
CA GLY A 150 7.51 12.03 -11.57
C GLY A 150 6.47 11.99 -12.69
N PHE A 151 5.50 12.91 -12.70
CA PHE A 151 4.55 13.05 -13.80
C PHE A 151 5.05 14.11 -14.80
N SER A 152 5.21 13.72 -16.05
CA SER A 152 5.63 14.61 -17.12
C SER A 152 4.53 15.58 -17.59
N ASP A 153 3.26 15.29 -17.29
CA ASP A 153 2.09 16.12 -17.65
C ASP A 153 1.25 16.42 -16.39
N PRO A 154 1.17 17.71 -15.96
CA PRO A 154 0.36 18.13 -14.83
C PRO A 154 -1.14 17.88 -14.98
N ASN A 155 -1.66 17.87 -16.22
CA ASN A 155 -3.06 17.55 -16.48
C ASN A 155 -3.34 16.07 -16.25
N TYR A 156 -2.42 15.22 -16.69
CA TYR A 156 -2.50 13.79 -16.43
C TYR A 156 -2.39 13.49 -14.94
N TYR A 157 -1.44 14.13 -14.23
CA TYR A 157 -1.35 14.07 -12.78
C TYR A 157 -2.68 14.37 -12.10
N SER A 158 -3.30 15.52 -12.46
CA SER A 158 -4.57 15.95 -11.85
C SER A 158 -5.71 14.94 -12.08
N LYS A 159 -5.77 14.33 -13.27
CA LYS A 159 -6.74 13.27 -13.59
C LYS A 159 -6.52 12.01 -12.76
N VAL A 160 -5.27 11.57 -12.68
CA VAL A 160 -4.91 10.36 -11.89
C VAL A 160 -5.17 10.61 -10.40
N PHE A 161 -4.78 11.80 -9.90
CA PHE A 161 -5.03 12.21 -8.53
C PHE A 161 -6.52 12.16 -8.19
N ALA A 162 -7.37 12.80 -9.01
CA ALA A 162 -8.81 12.80 -8.80
C ALA A 162 -9.43 11.40 -8.85
N LYS A 163 -8.91 10.52 -9.71
CA LYS A 163 -9.35 9.13 -9.78
C LYS A 163 -9.03 8.37 -8.50
N ILE A 164 -7.88 8.60 -7.88
CA ILE A 164 -7.40 7.87 -6.70
C ILE A 164 -7.94 8.48 -5.41
N LYS A 165 -7.94 9.81 -5.29
CA LYS A 165 -8.33 10.54 -4.07
C LYS A 165 -9.77 11.03 -4.04
N GLY A 166 -10.51 10.94 -5.14
CA GLY A 166 -11.90 11.38 -5.24
C GLY A 166 -12.09 12.90 -5.39
N CYS A 167 -11.03 13.70 -5.35
CA CYS A 167 -11.05 15.15 -5.50
C CYS A 167 -9.80 15.66 -6.23
N SER A 168 -9.83 16.89 -6.72
CA SER A 168 -8.65 17.48 -7.38
C SER A 168 -7.51 17.77 -6.38
N PRO A 169 -6.25 17.88 -6.84
CA PRO A 169 -5.12 18.26 -5.98
C PRO A 169 -5.33 19.60 -5.24
N ARG A 170 -6.00 20.57 -5.88
CA ARG A 170 -6.32 21.87 -5.27
C ARG A 170 -7.37 21.76 -4.17
N GLU A 171 -8.45 21.02 -4.42
CA GLU A 171 -9.48 20.73 -3.43
C GLU A 171 -8.90 19.98 -2.24
N TYR A 172 -8.07 18.96 -2.50
CA TYR A 172 -7.39 18.19 -1.46
C TYR A 172 -6.54 19.06 -0.55
N ARG A 173 -5.78 20.02 -1.13
CA ARG A 173 -4.99 21.00 -0.38
C ARG A 173 -5.89 21.88 0.51
N ASN A 174 -7.00 22.37 -0.04
CA ASN A 174 -7.89 23.31 0.66
C ASN A 174 -8.72 22.66 1.78
N HIS A 175 -8.97 21.34 1.73
CA HIS A 175 -9.76 20.63 2.74
C HIS A 175 -8.94 20.12 3.94
N ARG A 176 -7.64 20.23 3.89
CA ARG A 176 -6.74 19.69 4.93
C ARG A 176 -6.21 20.76 5.90
N PHE A 177 -6.56 22.05 5.67
CA PHE A 177 -6.17 23.20 6.52
C PHE A 177 -7.37 24.05 6.88
#